data_fae9639e104eda34ae61994663fdd6aa
#
_entry.id   fae9639e104eda34ae61994663fdd6aa
#
_cell.length_a   1.000
_cell.length_b   1.000
_cell.length_c   1.000
_cell.angle_alpha   90.00
_cell.angle_beta   90.00
_cell.angle_gamma   90.00
#
_symmetry.space_group_name_H-M   'P 1'
#
loop_
_entity.id
_entity.type
_entity.pdbx_description
1 polymer ?
#
loop_
_entity_poly.entity_id
_entity_poly.type
_entity_poly.pdbx_seq_one_letter_code
_entity_poly.pdbx_strand_id
1 'polypeptide(L)' 'MSTIFIIFGFRFLFYSNDHEPIHVHIIKDGHEAKYNIDPLQQVYNYGFKKNEISLIESLIEENIAVIESRWNEYFCNK' A
#
# COMPACT_ATOMS: atom_id res chain seq x y z
N MET A 1 -3.93 -12.82 1.25
CA MET A 1 -3.32 -11.58 0.70
C MET A 1 -4.09 -11.16 -0.54
N SER A 2 -4.38 -9.89 -0.68
CA SER A 2 -5.15 -9.35 -1.80
C SER A 2 -4.36 -8.27 -2.51
N THR A 3 -3.96 -8.54 -3.76
CA THR A 3 -3.25 -7.57 -4.57
C THR A 3 -4.23 -6.53 -5.11
N ILE A 4 -3.90 -5.25 -4.88
CA ILE A 4 -4.72 -4.14 -5.36
C ILE A 4 -4.34 -3.81 -6.80
N PHE A 5 -3.06 -3.55 -7.04
CA PHE A 5 -2.51 -3.31 -8.37
C PHE A 5 -0.99 -3.48 -8.34
N ILE A 6 -0.42 -3.57 -9.55
CA ILE A 6 1.04 -3.62 -9.73
C ILE A 6 1.41 -2.51 -10.70
N ILE A 7 2.29 -1.60 -10.27
CA ILE A 7 2.73 -0.45 -11.08
C ILE A 7 4.25 -0.37 -10.97
N PHE A 8 4.93 -0.32 -12.09
CA PHE A 8 6.40 -0.26 -12.15
C PHE A 8 7.07 -1.37 -11.34
N GLY A 9 6.43 -2.54 -11.29
CA GLY A 9 6.94 -3.66 -10.54
C GLY A 9 6.64 -3.62 -9.05
N PHE A 10 6.14 -2.52 -8.53
CA PHE A 10 5.70 -2.44 -7.13
C PHE A 10 4.33 -3.08 -7.01
N ARG A 11 4.22 -4.06 -6.12
CA ARG A 11 2.93 -4.71 -5.85
C ARG A 11 2.31 -4.11 -4.60
N PHE A 12 1.14 -3.54 -4.75
CA PHE A 12 0.37 -2.94 -3.66
C PHE A 12 -0.69 -3.94 -3.22
N LEU A 13 -0.75 -4.24 -1.93
CA LEU A 13 -1.59 -5.32 -1.44
C LEU A 13 -2.06 -5.10 -0.01
N PHE A 14 -3.08 -5.88 0.37
CA PHE A 14 -3.53 -6.02 1.76
C PHE A 14 -3.26 -7.43 2.23
N TYR A 15 -2.97 -7.60 3.51
CA TYR A 15 -2.95 -8.92 4.14
C TYR A 15 -4.33 -9.18 4.78
N SER A 16 -4.72 -10.45 4.83
CA SER A 16 -6.06 -10.81 5.28
C SER A 16 -6.36 -10.44 6.73
N ASN A 17 -5.33 -10.31 7.55
CA ASN A 17 -5.48 -9.94 8.96
C ASN A 17 -5.21 -8.46 9.23
N ASP A 18 -5.16 -7.64 8.20
CA ASP A 18 -4.98 -6.20 8.38
C ASP A 18 -6.19 -5.58 9.09
N HIS A 19 -5.93 -4.54 9.88
CA HIS A 19 -6.94 -3.79 10.62
C HIS A 19 -6.77 -2.31 10.36
N GLU A 20 -7.81 -1.53 10.63
CA GLU A 20 -7.71 -0.08 10.54
C GLU A 20 -6.61 0.45 11.45
N PRO A 21 -6.01 1.59 11.08
CA PRO A 21 -6.40 2.47 9.99
C PRO A 21 -6.09 1.89 8.62
N ILE A 22 -6.76 2.42 7.59
CA ILE A 22 -6.53 1.96 6.22
C ILE A 22 -5.06 2.13 5.86
N HIS A 23 -4.45 1.07 5.36
CA HIS A 23 -3.04 1.08 5.00
C HIS A 23 -2.80 0.14 3.83
N VAL A 24 -1.60 0.21 3.28
CA VAL A 24 -1.23 -0.61 2.13
C VAL A 24 0.19 -1.09 2.32
N HIS A 25 0.45 -2.31 1.86
CA HIS A 25 1.80 -2.89 1.82
C HIS A 25 2.31 -2.83 0.39
N ILE A 26 3.58 -2.56 0.21
CA ILE A 26 4.22 -2.48 -1.09
C ILE A 26 5.40 -3.44 -1.10
N ILE A 27 5.43 -4.35 -2.07
CA ILE A 27 6.50 -5.35 -2.19
C ILE A 27 7.13 -5.27 -3.57
N LYS A 28 8.46 -5.30 -3.60
CA LYS A 28 9.23 -5.39 -4.84
C LYS A 28 10.62 -5.93 -4.50
N ASP A 29 11.07 -6.94 -5.25
CA ASP A 29 12.45 -7.47 -5.16
C ASP A 29 12.85 -7.85 -3.73
N GLY A 30 11.90 -8.40 -2.97
CA GLY A 30 12.19 -8.83 -1.61
C GLY A 30 12.16 -7.70 -0.58
N HIS A 31 11.89 -6.48 -1.00
CA HIS A 31 11.73 -5.33 -0.09
C HIS A 31 10.27 -5.08 0.18
N GLU A 32 9.97 -4.54 1.36
CA GLU A 32 8.58 -4.25 1.73
C GLU A 32 8.50 -2.93 2.48
N ALA A 33 7.43 -2.17 2.20
CA ALA A 33 7.09 -0.97 2.96
C ALA A 33 5.61 -1.02 3.32
N LYS A 34 5.25 -0.29 4.37
CA LYS A 34 3.86 -0.16 4.80
C LYS A 34 3.55 1.31 5.01
N TYR A 35 2.42 1.74 4.48
CA TYR A 35 1.97 3.13 4.57
C TYR A 35 0.52 3.20 5.02
N ASN A 36 0.26 4.06 6.00
CA ASN A 36 -1.10 4.56 6.22
C ASN A 36 -1.37 5.59 5.14
N ILE A 37 -2.60 5.70 4.66
CA ILE A 37 -2.88 6.50 3.49
C ILE A 37 -3.61 7.82 3.77
N ASP A 38 -4.16 7.99 4.98
CA ASP A 38 -4.90 9.23 5.31
C ASP A 38 -4.77 9.51 6.81
N PRO A 39 -3.84 10.37 7.20
CA PRO A 39 -2.84 11.02 6.35
C PRO A 39 -1.76 10.03 5.88
N LEU A 40 -1.10 10.38 4.81
CA LEU A 40 -0.02 9.55 4.28
C LEU A 40 1.11 9.50 5.29
N GLN A 41 1.46 8.29 5.72
CA GLN A 41 2.49 8.13 6.75
C GLN A 41 3.18 6.79 6.58
N GLN A 42 4.50 6.82 6.45
CA GLN A 42 5.26 5.58 6.39
C GLN A 42 5.29 4.91 7.76
N VAL A 43 4.87 3.64 7.81
CA VAL A 43 4.92 2.86 9.03
C VAL A 43 6.26 2.14 9.13
N TYR A 44 6.71 1.54 8.02
CA TYR A 44 8.06 0.97 7.94
C TYR A 44 8.52 0.89 6.49
N ASN A 45 9.82 0.77 6.33
CA ASN A 45 10.46 0.56 5.03
C ASN A 45 11.63 -0.40 5.23
N TYR A 46 11.53 -1.57 4.64
CA TYR A 46 12.57 -2.60 4.68
C TYR A 46 13.19 -2.74 3.31
N GLY A 47 14.16 -1.86 3.02
CA GLY A 47 15.05 -2.03 1.90
C GLY A 47 14.86 -1.11 0.71
N PHE A 48 13.78 -0.38 0.59
CA PHE A 48 13.61 0.54 -0.54
C PHE A 48 14.51 1.75 -0.41
N LYS A 49 15.08 2.17 -1.55
CA LYS A 49 15.92 3.35 -1.63
C LYS A 49 15.05 4.60 -1.65
N LYS A 50 15.71 5.75 -1.43
CA LYS A 50 15.03 7.03 -1.32
C LYS A 50 14.19 7.35 -2.55
N ASN A 51 14.75 7.11 -3.76
CA ASN A 51 14.03 7.37 -4.99
C ASN A 51 12.85 6.42 -5.18
N GLU A 52 12.97 5.19 -4.72
CA GLU A 52 11.86 4.24 -4.77
C GLU A 52 10.74 4.67 -3.82
N ILE A 53 11.10 5.13 -2.63
CA ILE A 53 10.14 5.62 -1.66
C ILE A 53 9.38 6.84 -2.20
N SER A 54 10.07 7.77 -2.86
CA SER A 54 9.41 8.92 -3.48
C SER A 54 8.38 8.48 -4.52
N LEU A 55 8.74 7.49 -5.33
CA LEU A 55 7.82 6.98 -6.34
C LEU A 55 6.63 6.27 -5.70
N ILE A 56 6.89 5.44 -4.69
CA ILE A 56 5.83 4.74 -3.95
C ILE A 56 4.84 5.75 -3.39
N GLU A 57 5.32 6.81 -2.75
CA GLU A 57 4.44 7.80 -2.15
C GLU A 57 3.60 8.54 -3.19
N SER A 58 4.20 8.86 -4.33
CA SER A 58 3.46 9.47 -5.44
C SER A 58 2.36 8.54 -5.95
N LEU A 59 2.68 7.26 -6.08
CA LEU A 59 1.71 6.27 -6.56
C LEU A 59 0.55 6.09 -5.57
N ILE A 60 0.84 6.11 -4.27
CA ILE A 60 -0.21 6.03 -3.27
C ILE A 60 -1.12 7.25 -3.38
N GLU A 61 -0.54 8.44 -3.43
CA GLU A 61 -1.32 9.68 -3.48
C GLU A 61 -2.22 9.74 -4.70
N GLU A 62 -1.73 9.25 -5.84
CA GLU A 62 -2.52 9.21 -7.06
C GLU A 62 -3.64 8.18 -7.03
N ASN A 63 -3.57 7.22 -6.10
CA ASN A 63 -4.48 6.08 -6.09
C ASN A 63 -5.24 5.91 -4.78
N ILE A 64 -5.31 6.96 -3.96
CA ILE A 64 -5.96 6.87 -2.64
C ILE A 64 -7.40 6.38 -2.77
N ALA A 65 -8.17 6.91 -3.71
CA ALA A 65 -9.57 6.52 -3.88
C ALA A 65 -9.70 5.04 -4.22
N VAL A 66 -8.81 4.53 -5.08
CA VAL A 66 -8.81 3.12 -5.44
C VAL A 66 -8.47 2.25 -4.24
N ILE A 67 -7.45 2.65 -3.49
CA ILE A 67 -7.02 1.89 -2.30
C ILE A 67 -8.15 1.84 -1.28
N GLU A 68 -8.78 2.97 -1.00
CA GLU A 68 -9.89 3.02 -0.05
C GLU A 68 -11.06 2.17 -0.50
N SER A 69 -11.40 2.24 -1.78
CA SER A 69 -12.50 1.45 -2.33
C SER A 69 -12.22 -0.05 -2.19
N ARG A 70 -11.00 -0.47 -2.51
CA ARG A 70 -10.60 -1.88 -2.41
C ARG A 70 -10.55 -2.33 -0.95
N TRP A 71 -10.09 -1.45 -0.04
CA TRP A 71 -10.11 -1.76 1.38
C TRP A 71 -11.53 -2.04 1.85
N ASN A 72 -12.48 -1.19 1.48
CA ASN A 72 -13.87 -1.36 1.89
C ASN A 72 -14.47 -2.65 1.34
N GLU A 73 -14.17 -2.97 0.08
CA GLU A 73 -14.63 -4.22 -0.51
C GLU A 73 -14.07 -5.43 0.22
N TYR A 74 -12.78 -5.37 0.57
CA TYR A 74 -12.08 -6.52 1.11
C TYR A 74 -12.41 -6.77 2.58
N PHE A 75 -12.52 -5.69 3.39
CA PHE A 75 -12.67 -5.82 4.84
C PHE A 75 -14.06 -5.52 5.36
N CYS A 76 -14.84 -4.70 4.65
CA CYS A 76 -16.13 -4.24 5.15
C CYS A 76 -17.30 -4.81 4.36
N ASN A 77 -17.03 -5.66 3.42
CA ASN A 77 -18.08 -6.27 2.58
C ASN A 77 -18.66 -7.48 3.31
N LYS A 78 -19.57 -7.20 4.20
CA LYS A 78 -20.22 -8.25 5.00
C LYS A 78 -21.62 -8.53 4.52
#